data_8706f9053ce9a7f14b47c7411abee955
#
_entry.id   8706f9053ce9a7f14b47c7411abee955
#
_cell.length_a   1.000
_cell.length_b   1.000
_cell.length_c   1.000
_cell.angle_alpha   90.00
_cell.angle_beta   90.00
_cell.angle_gamma   90.00
#
_symmetry.space_group_name_H-M   'P 1'
#
loop_
_entity.id
_entity.type
_entity.pdbx_description
1 polymer ?
#
loop_
_entity_poly.entity_id
_entity_poly.type
_entity_poly.pdbx_seq_one_letter_code
_entity_poly.pdbx_strand_id
1 'polypeptide(L)'
;MVKQLQPCERSTKESLKDEQDPFDIVKYISIIRQLYEDREGWLAPFPWCEQFRFNLDNIFTRLKFVSRKRERGIKTDVIVDMFQIFQPHEECSQPRRVLIEGQPGMGKTTYCHKIAYDWAKKRKGGESFPDVTLVLLLKCRDINCGLWEAIDDQLLPREVNEEEKERFFMFIRDHPSKVLLVLDGFDELPSGQLSIYTDIIRGRVLPESYIVVTARHEVGVKVRECCHTLLEVEGFTKTDAKEFILKYFKEEDLAKKLLDKLDTGVTLQDLTRNPLNTALLCPLCEDFGGKFPESRTLLYLEIVQCVLRRYRLKMKLPETKQDLLVLYRVELKQLGRIVMEGLRNDSMYFDESAFEGFSSDVNSGLGFLSVEAGRSKRRPIQRYGFLHKSFQEFFAALFHCCQLLDGEISVDSLIADRRYFKEFQQVLMFTSGLLAQECKATVKALIAGIATEVNLEQRLLHQSLLYVALDIINECKIEGTTFDKEMAQFFGSHLKVRTAHCEGLTKELVGVCIEILKTNSTLTELVLRLCNIDHANAAELAGLLKENSTLASLCLESNAIGKVGADALAKGLKENSTLTSLDLTHNKIGNDVADALAKGLKENSTLTSLNLCDNAIGSDGADALAKGLKENST
;
A
#
# COMPACT_ATOMS: atom_id res chain seq x y z
N MET A 1 19.07 -103.31 -1.66
CA MET A 1 19.08 -102.55 -2.90
C MET A 1 19.04 -101.07 -2.54
N VAL A 2 20.20 -100.44 -2.60
CA VAL A 2 20.41 -99.05 -2.24
C VAL A 2 20.17 -98.20 -3.48
N LYS A 3 19.27 -97.20 -3.44
CA LYS A 3 19.21 -96.15 -4.42
C LYS A 3 19.65 -94.84 -3.79
N GLN A 4 20.73 -94.33 -4.34
CA GLN A 4 21.31 -93.06 -4.03
C GLN A 4 20.36 -91.91 -4.37
N LEU A 5 20.20 -90.98 -3.43
CA LEU A 5 19.60 -89.66 -3.66
C LEU A 5 20.71 -88.66 -3.86
N GLN A 6 20.70 -87.99 -5.02
CA GLN A 6 21.55 -86.85 -5.33
C GLN A 6 20.98 -85.59 -4.65
N PRO A 7 21.82 -84.63 -4.18
CA PRO A 7 21.35 -83.38 -3.59
C PRO A 7 20.88 -82.38 -4.65
N CYS A 8 19.74 -81.75 -4.38
CA CYS A 8 19.16 -80.68 -5.17
C CYS A 8 19.92 -79.38 -4.85
N GLU A 9 20.57 -78.83 -5.88
CA GLU A 9 21.15 -77.48 -5.81
C GLU A 9 20.08 -76.42 -5.58
N ARG A 10 20.18 -75.68 -4.47
CA ARG A 10 19.43 -74.48 -4.25
C ARG A 10 20.07 -73.36 -5.05
N SER A 11 19.42 -72.89 -6.10
CA SER A 11 19.72 -71.65 -6.77
C SER A 11 19.43 -70.48 -5.81
N THR A 12 20.45 -69.84 -5.36
CA THR A 12 20.40 -68.54 -4.72
C THR A 12 19.88 -67.53 -5.74
N LYS A 13 18.63 -67.10 -5.54
CA LYS A 13 18.14 -65.87 -6.16
C LYS A 13 18.91 -64.71 -5.55
N GLU A 14 19.86 -64.16 -6.32
CA GLU A 14 20.37 -62.82 -6.07
C GLU A 14 19.19 -61.85 -6.07
N SER A 15 18.98 -61.22 -4.93
CA SER A 15 18.10 -60.06 -4.82
C SER A 15 18.72 -58.94 -5.65
N LEU A 16 18.08 -58.64 -6.75
CA LEU A 16 18.27 -57.39 -7.45
C LEU A 16 18.00 -56.30 -6.41
N LYS A 17 19.09 -55.67 -5.90
CA LYS A 17 18.97 -54.38 -5.27
C LYS A 17 18.50 -53.45 -6.36
N ASP A 18 17.28 -52.92 -6.20
CA ASP A 18 16.84 -51.74 -6.91
C ASP A 18 17.87 -50.61 -6.62
N GLU A 19 18.77 -50.39 -7.55
CA GLU A 19 19.53 -49.16 -7.62
C GLU A 19 18.50 -48.06 -7.92
N GLN A 20 17.92 -47.50 -6.86
CA GLN A 20 17.15 -46.29 -6.97
C GLN A 20 18.08 -45.21 -7.52
N ASP A 21 17.77 -44.72 -8.72
CA ASP A 21 18.45 -43.57 -9.30
C ASP A 21 18.56 -42.45 -8.25
N PRO A 22 19.74 -41.89 -8.01
CA PRO A 22 19.90 -40.85 -7.00
C PRO A 22 19.00 -39.69 -7.36
N PHE A 23 18.17 -39.27 -6.39
CA PHE A 23 17.27 -38.11 -6.56
C PHE A 23 18.08 -36.87 -6.98
N ASP A 24 17.80 -36.38 -8.19
CA ASP A 24 18.52 -35.23 -8.76
C ASP A 24 17.78 -33.93 -8.44
N ILE A 25 18.10 -33.32 -7.30
CA ILE A 25 17.57 -32.02 -6.89
C ILE A 25 17.92 -30.91 -7.90
N VAL A 26 19.04 -31.02 -8.63
CA VAL A 26 19.50 -30.02 -9.59
C VAL A 26 18.54 -29.90 -10.76
N LYS A 27 17.89 -31.00 -11.16
CA LYS A 27 16.83 -31.03 -12.17
C LYS A 27 15.66 -30.10 -11.73
N TYR A 28 15.18 -30.24 -10.49
CA TYR A 28 14.05 -29.45 -9.98
C TYR A 28 14.43 -27.99 -9.78
N ILE A 29 15.64 -27.71 -9.28
CA ILE A 29 16.16 -26.33 -9.19
C ILE A 29 16.20 -25.69 -10.59
N SER A 30 16.62 -26.41 -11.60
CA SER A 30 16.68 -25.90 -12.97
C SER A 30 15.29 -25.64 -13.54
N ILE A 31 14.33 -26.52 -13.27
CA ILE A 31 12.92 -26.34 -13.66
C ILE A 31 12.32 -25.08 -13.01
N ILE A 32 12.51 -24.92 -11.71
CA ILE A 32 11.97 -23.76 -10.97
C ILE A 32 12.65 -22.47 -11.43
N ARG A 33 13.96 -22.50 -11.73
CA ARG A 33 14.66 -21.33 -12.31
C ARG A 33 14.09 -20.94 -13.66
N GLN A 34 13.93 -21.90 -14.56
CA GLN A 34 13.33 -21.63 -15.87
C GLN A 34 11.90 -21.07 -15.70
N LEU A 35 11.11 -21.64 -14.80
CA LEU A 35 9.78 -21.15 -14.48
C LEU A 35 9.78 -19.66 -14.05
N TYR A 36 10.74 -19.26 -13.21
CA TYR A 36 10.85 -17.87 -12.77
C TYR A 36 11.38 -16.94 -13.86
N GLU A 37 12.30 -17.40 -14.69
CA GLU A 37 12.77 -16.62 -15.85
C GLU A 37 11.63 -16.31 -16.81
N ASP A 38 10.78 -17.28 -17.09
CA ASP A 38 9.67 -17.16 -18.03
C ASP A 38 8.49 -16.37 -17.45
N ARG A 39 8.20 -16.55 -16.15
CA ARG A 39 7.04 -15.95 -15.50
C ARG A 39 7.32 -14.63 -14.79
N GLU A 40 8.38 -14.61 -13.95
CA GLU A 40 8.64 -13.50 -13.04
C GLU A 40 9.64 -12.50 -13.65
N GLY A 41 10.26 -12.84 -14.78
CA GLY A 41 11.12 -11.91 -15.54
C GLY A 41 10.36 -10.79 -16.28
N TRP A 42 9.04 -10.83 -16.25
CA TRP A 42 8.19 -9.87 -16.94
C TRP A 42 7.20 -9.22 -15.99
N LEU A 43 7.14 -7.90 -16.05
CA LEU A 43 6.10 -7.11 -15.39
C LEU A 43 5.01 -6.76 -16.41
N ALA A 44 3.77 -7.09 -16.09
CA ALA A 44 2.60 -6.62 -16.81
C ALA A 44 1.76 -5.77 -15.85
N PRO A 45 2.08 -4.47 -15.69
CA PRO A 45 1.34 -3.58 -14.78
C PRO A 45 -0.13 -3.49 -15.17
N PHE A 46 -0.43 -3.75 -16.45
CA PHE A 46 -1.77 -3.61 -17.02
C PHE A 46 -2.18 -4.88 -17.77
N PRO A 47 -3.15 -5.67 -17.26
CA PRO A 47 -3.58 -6.93 -17.88
C PRO A 47 -4.21 -6.74 -19.25
N TRP A 48 -4.83 -5.59 -19.46
CA TRP A 48 -5.54 -5.26 -20.68
C TRP A 48 -4.63 -4.79 -21.83
N CYS A 49 -3.35 -4.60 -21.58
CA CYS A 49 -2.43 -4.08 -22.56
C CYS A 49 -1.20 -4.98 -22.70
N GLU A 50 -1.27 -5.97 -23.58
CA GLU A 50 -0.14 -6.86 -23.88
C GLU A 50 1.11 -6.13 -24.33
N GLN A 51 0.96 -4.93 -24.90
CA GLN A 51 2.07 -4.07 -25.34
C GLN A 51 2.87 -3.50 -24.16
N PHE A 52 2.30 -3.45 -22.94
CA PHE A 52 2.96 -2.99 -21.73
C PHE A 52 3.50 -4.17 -20.90
N ARG A 53 4.15 -5.11 -21.55
CA ARG A 53 5.01 -6.09 -20.88
C ARG A 53 6.43 -5.58 -20.87
N PHE A 54 6.95 -5.32 -19.68
CA PHE A 54 8.30 -4.83 -19.49
C PHE A 54 9.18 -5.95 -18.95
N ASN A 55 10.38 -6.09 -19.52
CA ASN A 55 11.38 -6.92 -18.89
C ASN A 55 11.73 -6.31 -17.53
N LEU A 56 11.70 -7.14 -16.49
CA LEU A 56 11.94 -6.72 -15.10
C LEU A 56 13.27 -5.99 -14.94
N ASP A 57 14.32 -6.43 -15.63
CA ASP A 57 15.64 -5.79 -15.56
C ASP A 57 15.65 -4.37 -16.13
N ASN A 58 14.84 -4.12 -17.16
CA ASN A 58 14.83 -2.83 -17.83
C ASN A 58 14.05 -1.77 -17.07
N ILE A 59 12.96 -2.17 -16.37
CA ILE A 59 12.05 -1.24 -15.72
C ILE A 59 12.21 -1.20 -14.20
N PHE A 60 12.83 -2.24 -13.61
CA PHE A 60 12.93 -2.34 -12.16
C PHE A 60 13.64 -1.12 -11.58
N THR A 61 12.99 -0.51 -10.62
CA THR A 61 13.50 0.64 -9.89
C THR A 61 13.46 0.32 -8.40
N ARG A 62 14.45 0.82 -7.66
CA ARG A 62 14.59 0.53 -6.22
C ARG A 62 13.35 0.98 -5.46
N LEU A 63 13.02 0.21 -4.43
CA LEU A 63 11.97 0.56 -3.47
C LEU A 63 12.60 1.03 -2.18
N LYS A 64 12.03 2.07 -1.60
CA LYS A 64 12.45 2.54 -0.28
C LYS A 64 11.81 1.66 0.80
N PHE A 65 12.63 0.98 1.59
CA PHE A 65 12.24 0.26 2.79
C PHE A 65 12.63 1.04 4.04
N VAL A 66 11.73 1.06 5.01
CA VAL A 66 11.97 1.67 6.31
C VAL A 66 11.75 0.62 7.39
N SER A 67 12.65 0.55 8.37
CA SER A 67 12.51 -0.42 9.46
C SER A 67 11.41 0.00 10.45
N ARG A 68 10.81 -1.02 11.12
CA ARG A 68 9.86 -0.84 12.22
C ARG A 68 10.36 -1.55 13.45
N LYS A 69 10.19 -0.98 14.64
CA LYS A 69 10.46 -1.64 15.90
C LYS A 69 9.42 -2.73 16.16
N ARG A 70 9.86 -3.87 16.70
CA ARG A 70 8.96 -4.98 17.07
C ARG A 70 8.00 -4.55 18.18
N GLU A 71 8.49 -3.76 19.12
CA GLU A 71 7.67 -3.18 20.16
C GLU A 71 6.70 -2.16 19.56
N ARG A 72 5.41 -2.46 19.58
CA ARG A 72 4.30 -1.65 19.06
C ARG A 72 4.31 -1.37 17.55
N GLY A 73 5.25 -1.95 16.77
CA GLY A 73 5.34 -1.73 15.32
C GLY A 73 5.62 -0.28 14.93
N ILE A 74 6.31 0.47 15.80
CA ILE A 74 6.62 1.89 15.57
C ILE A 74 7.59 2.00 14.40
N LYS A 75 7.25 2.85 13.43
CA LYS A 75 8.11 3.18 12.30
C LYS A 75 9.35 3.91 12.78
N THR A 76 10.49 3.62 12.18
CA THR A 76 11.76 4.29 12.44
C THR A 76 12.19 5.11 11.23
N ASP A 77 13.24 5.92 11.37
CA ASP A 77 13.84 6.65 10.24
C ASP A 77 14.95 5.84 9.54
N VAL A 78 15.14 4.58 9.94
CA VAL A 78 16.22 3.75 9.40
C VAL A 78 15.80 3.18 8.04
N ILE A 79 16.45 3.64 7.00
CA ILE A 79 16.29 3.12 5.63
C ILE A 79 17.10 1.84 5.50
N VAL A 80 16.45 0.78 5.02
CA VAL A 80 17.07 -0.52 4.77
C VAL A 80 17.17 -0.74 3.27
N ASP A 81 18.35 -1.12 2.81
CA ASP A 81 18.52 -1.53 1.41
C ASP A 81 17.76 -2.83 1.15
N MET A 82 17.06 -2.88 0.02
CA MET A 82 16.24 -4.03 -0.35
C MET A 82 17.00 -5.36 -0.46
N PHE A 83 18.32 -5.31 -0.65
CA PHE A 83 19.19 -6.50 -0.68
C PHE A 83 19.77 -6.84 0.71
N GLN A 84 19.49 -6.04 1.72
CA GLN A 84 20.03 -6.18 3.09
C GLN A 84 18.97 -6.54 4.13
N ILE A 85 17.81 -7.04 3.69
CA ILE A 85 16.68 -7.34 4.58
C ILE A 85 16.96 -8.44 5.62
N PHE A 86 18.00 -9.23 5.43
CA PHE A 86 18.47 -10.28 6.37
C PHE A 86 19.71 -9.87 7.16
N GLN A 87 20.11 -8.59 7.13
CA GLN A 87 21.24 -8.12 7.93
C GLN A 87 20.92 -8.16 9.43
N PRO A 88 21.93 -8.49 10.26
CA PRO A 88 21.82 -8.31 11.71
C PRO A 88 21.46 -6.87 12.08
N HIS A 89 20.61 -6.72 13.07
CA HIS A 89 20.18 -5.43 13.62
C HIS A 89 20.01 -5.55 15.15
N GLU A 90 19.77 -4.41 15.83
CA GLU A 90 19.72 -4.33 17.28
C GLU A 90 18.77 -5.36 17.94
N GLU A 91 17.64 -5.66 17.29
CA GLU A 91 16.63 -6.58 17.84
C GLU A 91 16.87 -8.05 17.46
N CYS A 92 17.75 -8.35 16.48
CA CYS A 92 18.04 -9.71 16.03
C CYS A 92 19.42 -9.84 15.37
N SER A 93 20.29 -10.68 15.92
CA SER A 93 21.64 -10.94 15.36
C SER A 93 21.63 -11.86 14.13
N GLN A 94 20.58 -12.65 13.93
CA GLN A 94 20.45 -13.58 12.80
C GLN A 94 19.01 -13.60 12.29
N PRO A 95 18.57 -12.54 11.59
CA PRO A 95 17.21 -12.48 11.10
C PRO A 95 16.99 -13.51 9.98
N ARG A 96 15.95 -14.31 10.12
CA ARG A 96 15.53 -15.31 9.13
C ARG A 96 14.10 -15.09 8.64
N ARG A 97 13.31 -14.28 9.35
CA ARG A 97 11.90 -14.02 9.05
C ARG A 97 11.69 -12.54 8.89
N VAL A 98 11.34 -12.14 7.71
CA VAL A 98 11.17 -10.73 7.33
C VAL A 98 9.73 -10.50 6.92
N LEU A 99 9.08 -9.56 7.58
CA LEU A 99 7.77 -9.06 7.18
C LEU A 99 7.94 -7.72 6.46
N ILE A 100 7.37 -7.62 5.29
CA ILE A 100 7.36 -6.41 4.45
C ILE A 100 5.91 -5.94 4.33
N GLU A 101 5.59 -4.90 5.06
CA GLU A 101 4.28 -4.28 5.02
C GLU A 101 4.25 -3.11 4.04
N GLY A 102 3.08 -2.78 3.53
CA GLY A 102 2.89 -1.61 2.70
C GLY A 102 1.52 -1.55 2.04
N GLN A 103 1.16 -0.37 1.61
CA GLN A 103 -0.12 -0.13 0.93
C GLN A 103 -0.19 -0.83 -0.44
N PRO A 104 -1.38 -0.97 -1.03
CA PRO A 104 -1.55 -1.46 -2.40
C PRO A 104 -0.74 -0.64 -3.41
N GLY A 105 -0.19 -1.32 -4.42
CA GLY A 105 0.57 -0.66 -5.49
C GLY A 105 2.00 -0.25 -5.15
N MET A 106 2.46 -0.44 -3.92
CA MET A 106 3.82 -0.05 -3.46
C MET A 106 4.94 -0.96 -3.97
N GLY A 107 4.64 -1.95 -4.78
CA GLY A 107 5.66 -2.80 -5.41
C GLY A 107 6.04 -4.05 -4.61
N LYS A 108 5.31 -4.45 -3.57
CA LYS A 108 5.59 -5.67 -2.78
C LYS A 108 5.73 -6.92 -3.66
N THR A 109 4.76 -7.19 -4.50
CA THR A 109 4.77 -8.32 -5.45
C THR A 109 5.93 -8.21 -6.45
N THR A 110 6.19 -7.01 -6.97
CA THR A 110 7.33 -6.75 -7.87
C THR A 110 8.66 -7.10 -7.20
N TYR A 111 8.78 -6.80 -5.92
CA TYR A 111 9.96 -7.17 -5.14
C TYR A 111 10.07 -8.68 -4.93
N CYS A 112 8.98 -9.38 -4.65
CA CYS A 112 8.96 -10.84 -4.57
C CYS A 112 9.39 -11.48 -5.91
N HIS A 113 8.89 -10.96 -7.03
CA HIS A 113 9.31 -11.39 -8.37
C HIS A 113 10.80 -11.13 -8.60
N LYS A 114 11.31 -9.98 -8.15
CA LYS A 114 12.73 -9.63 -8.26
C LYS A 114 13.62 -10.60 -7.49
N ILE A 115 13.26 -10.99 -6.27
CA ILE A 115 13.97 -12.01 -5.49
C ILE A 115 14.04 -13.34 -6.27
N ALA A 116 12.91 -13.83 -6.75
CA ALA A 116 12.82 -15.11 -7.47
C ALA A 116 13.59 -15.07 -8.80
N TYR A 117 13.46 -14.00 -9.55
CA TYR A 117 14.12 -13.81 -10.83
C TYR A 117 15.64 -13.66 -10.70
N ASP A 118 16.14 -12.88 -9.73
CA ASP A 118 17.58 -12.74 -9.49
C ASP A 118 18.22 -14.06 -9.06
N TRP A 119 17.54 -14.84 -8.22
CA TRP A 119 17.97 -16.18 -7.87
C TRP A 119 18.00 -17.11 -9.11
N ALA A 120 16.99 -17.03 -9.97
CA ALA A 120 16.95 -17.81 -11.21
C ALA A 120 18.14 -17.49 -12.13
N LYS A 121 18.45 -16.21 -12.29
CA LYS A 121 19.61 -15.73 -13.08
C LYS A 121 20.96 -15.92 -12.39
N LYS A 122 21.02 -16.58 -11.22
CA LYS A 122 22.24 -16.78 -10.43
C LYS A 122 22.96 -15.46 -10.08
N ARG A 123 22.22 -14.36 -9.99
CA ARG A 123 22.78 -13.09 -9.54
C ARG A 123 23.07 -13.20 -8.05
N LYS A 124 24.26 -12.75 -7.65
CA LYS A 124 24.54 -12.63 -6.23
C LYS A 124 23.64 -11.52 -5.68
N GLY A 125 22.76 -11.87 -4.75
CA GLY A 125 22.19 -10.89 -3.83
C GLY A 125 23.32 -10.13 -3.15
N GLY A 126 23.06 -8.95 -2.58
CA GLY A 126 24.08 -8.24 -1.81
C GLY A 126 24.75 -9.16 -0.79
N GLU A 127 25.90 -8.77 -0.25
CA GLU A 127 26.73 -9.58 0.67
C GLU A 127 25.94 -10.17 1.86
N SER A 128 24.79 -9.60 2.17
CA SER A 128 23.93 -10.00 3.31
C SER A 128 22.70 -10.83 2.91
N PHE A 129 22.52 -11.13 1.62
CA PHE A 129 21.45 -12.03 1.21
C PHE A 129 21.86 -13.49 1.46
N PRO A 130 21.01 -14.34 2.05
CA PRO A 130 21.41 -15.69 2.42
C PRO A 130 21.78 -16.54 1.20
N ASP A 131 22.84 -17.36 1.36
CA ASP A 131 23.24 -18.35 0.37
C ASP A 131 22.26 -19.54 0.40
N VAL A 132 21.18 -19.41 -0.36
CA VAL A 132 20.12 -20.43 -0.45
C VAL A 132 20.22 -21.23 -1.75
N THR A 133 19.99 -22.53 -1.62
CA THR A 133 19.95 -23.45 -2.76
C THR A 133 18.62 -23.35 -3.49
N LEU A 134 17.52 -23.07 -2.78
CA LEU A 134 16.17 -23.09 -3.31
C LEU A 134 15.39 -21.87 -2.85
N VAL A 135 14.75 -21.18 -3.80
CA VAL A 135 13.77 -20.12 -3.55
C VAL A 135 12.39 -20.61 -3.97
N LEU A 136 11.44 -20.55 -3.05
CA LEU A 136 10.05 -20.96 -3.23
C LEU A 136 9.15 -19.72 -3.14
N LEU A 137 8.77 -19.16 -4.27
CA LEU A 137 7.83 -18.06 -4.35
C LEU A 137 6.40 -18.60 -4.45
N LEU A 138 5.61 -18.40 -3.41
CA LEU A 138 4.19 -18.76 -3.36
C LEU A 138 3.33 -17.50 -3.37
N LYS A 139 2.41 -17.44 -4.32
CA LYS A 139 1.40 -16.39 -4.42
C LYS A 139 0.24 -16.77 -3.51
N CYS A 140 0.10 -16.07 -2.39
CA CYS A 140 -0.88 -16.39 -1.34
C CYS A 140 -2.32 -16.41 -1.83
N ARG A 141 -2.66 -15.54 -2.79
CA ARG A 141 -3.97 -15.47 -3.44
C ARG A 141 -4.38 -16.77 -4.16
N ASP A 142 -3.39 -17.59 -4.58
CA ASP A 142 -3.64 -18.85 -5.29
C ASP A 142 -3.64 -20.05 -4.34
N ILE A 143 -3.41 -19.84 -3.04
CA ILE A 143 -3.33 -20.89 -2.03
C ILE A 143 -4.71 -21.19 -1.44
N ASN A 144 -5.07 -22.47 -1.42
CA ASN A 144 -6.26 -22.98 -0.74
C ASN A 144 -6.00 -24.32 -0.01
N CYS A 145 -4.76 -24.65 0.23
CA CYS A 145 -4.28 -25.94 0.74
C CYS A 145 -3.06 -25.76 1.63
N GLY A 146 -2.50 -26.87 2.14
CA GLY A 146 -1.28 -26.85 2.93
C GLY A 146 -0.03 -26.49 2.12
N LEU A 147 1.10 -26.24 2.83
CA LEU A 147 2.36 -25.79 2.23
C LEU A 147 2.85 -26.69 1.10
N TRP A 148 2.91 -28.00 1.34
CA TRP A 148 3.47 -28.97 0.39
C TRP A 148 2.64 -29.05 -0.89
N GLU A 149 1.34 -29.03 -0.73
CA GLU A 149 0.40 -29.01 -1.84
C GLU A 149 0.45 -27.69 -2.62
N ALA A 150 0.71 -26.56 -1.95
CA ALA A 150 0.88 -25.26 -2.60
C ALA A 150 2.18 -25.21 -3.40
N ILE A 151 3.27 -25.81 -2.89
CA ILE A 151 4.54 -25.94 -3.60
C ILE A 151 4.35 -26.81 -4.86
N ASP A 152 3.68 -27.97 -4.73
CA ASP A 152 3.39 -28.83 -5.89
C ASP A 152 2.55 -28.08 -6.93
N ASP A 153 1.51 -27.41 -6.48
CA ASP A 153 0.55 -26.74 -7.35
C ASP A 153 1.14 -25.58 -8.15
N GLN A 154 1.99 -24.77 -7.50
CA GLN A 154 2.51 -23.53 -8.10
C GLN A 154 3.89 -23.69 -8.77
N LEU A 155 4.71 -24.63 -8.34
CA LEU A 155 6.13 -24.69 -8.72
C LEU A 155 6.55 -25.96 -9.44
N LEU A 156 5.88 -27.09 -9.22
CA LEU A 156 6.28 -28.33 -9.84
C LEU A 156 5.49 -28.62 -11.13
N PRO A 157 6.12 -29.24 -12.14
CA PRO A 157 5.43 -29.72 -13.33
C PRO A 157 4.33 -30.72 -12.99
N ARG A 158 3.31 -30.79 -13.84
CA ARG A 158 2.18 -31.73 -13.67
C ARG A 158 2.57 -33.19 -13.82
N GLU A 159 3.64 -33.44 -14.57
CA GLU A 159 4.14 -34.77 -14.93
C GLU A 159 4.98 -35.40 -13.83
N VAL A 160 5.32 -34.67 -12.76
CA VAL A 160 6.09 -35.22 -11.64
C VAL A 160 5.24 -36.22 -10.87
N ASN A 161 5.75 -37.43 -10.70
CA ASN A 161 5.06 -38.47 -9.96
C ASN A 161 5.14 -38.24 -8.43
N GLU A 162 4.28 -38.91 -7.67
CA GLU A 162 4.18 -38.69 -6.22
C GLU A 162 5.45 -39.07 -5.46
N GLU A 163 6.20 -40.06 -5.93
CA GLU A 163 7.45 -40.47 -5.31
C GLU A 163 8.55 -39.42 -5.47
N GLU A 164 8.69 -38.85 -6.67
CA GLU A 164 9.63 -37.75 -6.94
C GLU A 164 9.25 -36.49 -6.15
N LYS A 165 7.94 -36.18 -6.01
CA LYS A 165 7.48 -35.06 -5.18
C LYS A 165 7.86 -35.25 -3.72
N GLU A 166 7.62 -36.45 -3.17
CA GLU A 166 7.96 -36.71 -1.76
C GLU A 166 9.46 -36.60 -1.52
N ARG A 167 10.31 -37.09 -2.45
CA ARG A 167 11.76 -36.92 -2.39
C ARG A 167 12.17 -35.43 -2.42
N PHE A 168 11.50 -34.61 -3.23
CA PHE A 168 11.72 -33.18 -3.28
C PHE A 168 11.31 -32.50 -1.96
N PHE A 169 10.19 -32.89 -1.37
CA PHE A 169 9.76 -32.39 -0.08
C PHE A 169 10.66 -32.85 1.08
N MET A 170 11.17 -34.08 1.01
CA MET A 170 12.19 -34.56 1.96
C MET A 170 13.44 -33.69 1.89
N PHE A 171 13.95 -33.39 0.70
CA PHE A 171 15.10 -32.49 0.54
C PHE A 171 14.88 -31.13 1.24
N ILE A 172 13.69 -30.53 1.07
CA ILE A 172 13.35 -29.26 1.72
C ILE A 172 13.34 -29.41 3.27
N ARG A 173 12.78 -30.52 3.78
CA ARG A 173 12.74 -30.80 5.22
C ARG A 173 14.13 -31.04 5.80
N ASP A 174 15.00 -31.70 5.06
CA ASP A 174 16.36 -32.04 5.52
C ASP A 174 17.34 -30.86 5.40
N HIS A 175 17.05 -29.88 4.54
CA HIS A 175 17.91 -28.74 4.30
C HIS A 175 17.18 -27.38 4.46
N PRO A 176 16.43 -27.15 5.54
CA PRO A 176 15.61 -25.95 5.67
C PRO A 176 16.43 -24.66 5.66
N SER A 177 17.66 -24.67 6.18
CA SER A 177 18.57 -23.51 6.17
C SER A 177 19.06 -23.10 4.78
N LYS A 178 18.84 -23.92 3.76
CA LYS A 178 19.15 -23.65 2.36
C LYS A 178 17.92 -23.25 1.54
N VAL A 179 16.79 -23.02 2.19
CA VAL A 179 15.52 -22.67 1.56
C VAL A 179 15.10 -21.26 1.95
N LEU A 180 14.73 -20.47 0.95
CA LEU A 180 14.03 -19.21 1.12
C LEU A 180 12.58 -19.37 0.65
N LEU A 181 11.65 -19.24 1.56
CA LEU A 181 10.22 -19.20 1.27
C LEU A 181 9.76 -17.74 1.16
N VAL A 182 9.17 -17.38 0.03
CA VAL A 182 8.59 -16.06 -0.21
C VAL A 182 7.08 -16.21 -0.30
N LEU A 183 6.37 -15.63 0.67
CA LEU A 183 4.90 -15.61 0.72
C LEU A 183 4.42 -14.24 0.24
N ASP A 184 4.03 -14.16 -1.03
CA ASP A 184 3.57 -12.92 -1.62
C ASP A 184 2.07 -12.70 -1.39
N GLY A 185 1.74 -11.60 -0.67
CA GLY A 185 0.38 -11.19 -0.39
C GLY A 185 -0.31 -12.02 0.70
N PHE A 186 0.26 -12.12 1.88
CA PHE A 186 -0.31 -12.85 3.03
C PHE A 186 -1.73 -12.39 3.41
N ASP A 187 -2.07 -11.13 3.12
CA ASP A 187 -3.42 -10.58 3.25
C ASP A 187 -4.43 -11.12 2.22
N GLU A 188 -3.96 -11.82 1.20
CA GLU A 188 -4.78 -12.44 0.16
C GLU A 188 -5.06 -13.93 0.43
N LEU A 189 -4.56 -14.48 1.56
CA LEU A 189 -4.84 -15.85 1.98
C LEU A 189 -6.29 -16.00 2.43
N PRO A 190 -6.98 -17.09 2.01
CA PRO A 190 -8.28 -17.43 2.57
C PRO A 190 -8.22 -17.60 4.10
N SER A 191 -9.26 -17.15 4.81
CA SER A 191 -9.31 -17.17 6.27
C SER A 191 -9.06 -18.55 6.88
N GLY A 192 -9.49 -19.62 6.20
CA GLY A 192 -9.24 -21.02 6.61
C GLY A 192 -7.78 -21.46 6.55
N GLN A 193 -6.91 -20.76 5.81
CA GLN A 193 -5.48 -21.09 5.67
C GLN A 193 -4.58 -20.24 6.55
N LEU A 194 -5.07 -19.12 7.07
CA LEU A 194 -4.28 -18.17 7.85
C LEU A 194 -3.54 -18.81 9.03
N SER A 195 -4.18 -19.74 9.77
CA SER A 195 -3.56 -20.40 10.91
C SER A 195 -2.38 -21.29 10.50
N ILE A 196 -2.52 -22.03 9.39
CA ILE A 196 -1.49 -22.94 8.87
C ILE A 196 -0.25 -22.15 8.46
N TYR A 197 -0.44 -21.09 7.67
CA TYR A 197 0.66 -20.27 7.20
C TYR A 197 1.26 -19.38 8.30
N THR A 198 0.48 -19.00 9.31
CA THR A 198 1.00 -18.36 10.52
C THR A 198 1.92 -19.30 11.30
N ASP A 199 1.63 -20.58 11.38
CA ASP A 199 2.51 -21.57 12.04
C ASP A 199 3.82 -21.79 11.27
N ILE A 200 3.81 -21.67 9.93
CA ILE A 200 5.03 -21.65 9.10
C ILE A 200 5.87 -20.43 9.46
N ILE A 201 5.26 -19.24 9.48
CA ILE A 201 5.95 -17.99 9.83
C ILE A 201 6.48 -18.04 11.27
N ARG A 202 5.79 -18.68 12.19
CA ARG A 202 6.26 -18.92 13.56
C ARG A 202 7.45 -19.89 13.65
N GLY A 203 7.74 -20.61 12.58
CA GLY A 203 8.80 -21.60 12.51
C GLY A 203 8.45 -22.93 13.17
N ARG A 204 7.15 -23.26 13.26
CA ARG A 204 6.70 -24.60 13.63
C ARG A 204 6.87 -25.60 12.48
N VAL A 205 6.92 -25.09 11.26
CA VAL A 205 7.22 -25.83 10.04
C VAL A 205 8.45 -25.18 9.40
N LEU A 206 9.46 -25.97 9.02
CA LEU A 206 10.74 -25.51 8.46
C LEU A 206 11.43 -24.44 9.36
N PRO A 207 11.77 -24.73 10.60
CA PRO A 207 12.17 -23.72 11.61
C PRO A 207 13.41 -22.92 11.22
N GLU A 208 14.33 -23.49 10.46
CA GLU A 208 15.59 -22.87 10.05
C GLU A 208 15.54 -22.18 8.70
N SER A 209 14.42 -22.25 7.98
CA SER A 209 14.30 -21.61 6.67
C SER A 209 14.28 -20.09 6.77
N TYR A 210 14.69 -19.46 5.69
CA TYR A 210 14.49 -18.04 5.49
C TYR A 210 13.08 -17.81 4.98
N ILE A 211 12.39 -16.79 5.50
CA ILE A 211 11.03 -16.47 5.12
C ILE A 211 10.91 -14.97 4.86
N VAL A 212 10.38 -14.62 3.70
CA VAL A 212 9.91 -13.26 3.38
C VAL A 212 8.40 -13.32 3.26
N VAL A 213 7.72 -12.46 3.98
CA VAL A 213 6.26 -12.32 3.92
C VAL A 213 5.93 -10.91 3.49
N THR A 214 5.10 -10.76 2.48
CA THR A 214 4.53 -9.44 2.15
C THR A 214 3.06 -9.41 2.57
N ALA A 215 2.64 -8.28 3.14
CA ALA A 215 1.26 -8.10 3.60
C ALA A 215 0.85 -6.62 3.58
N ARG A 216 -0.46 -6.38 3.69
CA ARG A 216 -0.98 -5.08 4.12
C ARG A 216 -0.86 -4.93 5.63
N HIS A 217 -0.86 -3.70 6.10
CA HIS A 217 -0.72 -3.36 7.52
C HIS A 217 -1.74 -4.09 8.40
N GLU A 218 -3.01 -4.12 7.98
CA GLU A 218 -4.13 -4.65 8.74
C GLU A 218 -3.96 -6.13 9.07
N VAL A 219 -3.36 -6.89 8.16
CA VAL A 219 -3.12 -8.34 8.32
C VAL A 219 -1.71 -8.61 8.83
N GLY A 220 -0.72 -7.79 8.44
CA GLY A 220 0.67 -7.89 8.89
C GLY A 220 0.79 -7.88 10.41
N VAL A 221 -0.03 -7.09 11.11
CA VAL A 221 -0.09 -7.03 12.58
C VAL A 221 -0.20 -8.43 13.22
N LYS A 222 -0.91 -9.36 12.58
CA LYS A 222 -1.14 -10.73 13.12
C LYS A 222 0.13 -11.58 13.17
N VAL A 223 1.15 -11.23 12.37
CA VAL A 223 2.39 -12.01 12.26
C VAL A 223 3.66 -11.23 12.64
N ARG A 224 3.55 -9.94 13.00
CA ARG A 224 4.70 -9.11 13.40
C ARG A 224 5.53 -9.75 14.49
N GLU A 225 4.90 -10.27 15.54
CA GLU A 225 5.58 -10.91 16.66
C GLU A 225 6.38 -12.15 16.27
N CYS A 226 6.03 -12.76 15.13
CA CYS A 226 6.69 -13.95 14.61
C CYS A 226 7.89 -13.63 13.72
N CYS A 227 8.04 -12.37 13.29
CA CYS A 227 9.09 -11.95 12.38
C CYS A 227 10.25 -11.32 13.13
N HIS A 228 11.47 -11.50 12.59
CA HIS A 228 12.69 -10.96 13.16
C HIS A 228 12.95 -9.54 12.69
N THR A 229 12.66 -9.25 11.43
CA THR A 229 12.79 -7.94 10.80
C THR A 229 11.43 -7.48 10.32
N LEU A 230 11.06 -6.26 10.67
CA LEU A 230 9.84 -5.61 10.21
C LEU A 230 10.20 -4.43 9.31
N LEU A 231 9.70 -4.44 8.10
CA LEU A 231 9.95 -3.41 7.09
C LEU A 231 8.64 -2.85 6.57
N GLU A 232 8.65 -1.58 6.23
CA GLU A 232 7.58 -0.92 5.49
C GLU A 232 8.10 -0.48 4.13
N VAL A 233 7.35 -0.79 3.06
CA VAL A 233 7.60 -0.24 1.74
C VAL A 233 6.95 1.12 1.65
N GLU A 234 7.76 2.16 1.48
CA GLU A 234 7.30 3.53 1.25
C GLU A 234 7.12 3.85 -0.25
N GLY A 235 7.37 2.89 -1.12
CA GLY A 235 7.29 3.05 -2.57
C GLY A 235 8.51 3.73 -3.17
N PHE A 236 8.29 4.64 -4.11
CA PHE A 236 9.35 5.39 -4.78
C PHE A 236 9.71 6.67 -4.03
N THR A 237 10.99 6.99 -4.00
CA THR A 237 11.46 8.36 -3.76
C THR A 237 11.22 9.20 -5.03
N LYS A 238 11.40 10.51 -4.94
CA LYS A 238 11.36 11.39 -6.14
C LYS A 238 12.36 10.95 -7.21
N THR A 239 13.54 10.53 -6.78
CA THR A 239 14.60 10.05 -7.69
C THR A 239 14.21 8.74 -8.35
N ASP A 240 13.63 7.80 -7.60
CA ASP A 240 13.20 6.50 -8.12
C ASP A 240 12.06 6.68 -9.13
N ALA A 241 11.08 7.55 -8.84
CA ALA A 241 10.01 7.86 -9.77
C ALA A 241 10.53 8.47 -11.08
N LYS A 242 11.48 9.40 -11.01
CA LYS A 242 12.16 9.96 -12.18
C LYS A 242 12.90 8.88 -12.98
N GLU A 243 13.65 8.02 -12.29
CA GLU A 243 14.36 6.89 -12.91
C GLU A 243 13.39 5.94 -13.63
N PHE A 244 12.27 5.59 -13.00
CA PHE A 244 11.24 4.76 -13.62
C PHE A 244 10.66 5.42 -14.88
N ILE A 245 10.30 6.69 -14.82
CA ILE A 245 9.76 7.45 -15.96
C ILE A 245 10.75 7.47 -17.13
N LEU A 246 12.04 7.74 -16.85
CA LEU A 246 13.09 7.74 -17.88
C LEU A 246 13.31 6.35 -18.48
N LYS A 247 13.15 5.28 -17.69
CA LYS A 247 13.22 3.91 -18.20
C LYS A 247 12.00 3.53 -19.05
N TYR A 248 10.83 4.09 -18.73
CA TYR A 248 9.60 3.84 -19.45
C TYR A 248 9.59 4.50 -20.83
N PHE A 249 9.86 5.82 -20.88
CA PHE A 249 9.82 6.57 -22.12
C PHE A 249 11.09 6.37 -22.94
N LYS A 250 10.92 5.98 -24.19
CA LYS A 250 12.01 5.96 -25.18
C LYS A 250 12.28 7.36 -25.75
N GLU A 251 11.26 8.22 -25.74
CA GLU A 251 11.30 9.59 -26.22
C GLU A 251 11.50 10.55 -25.04
N GLU A 252 12.62 11.31 -25.08
CA GLU A 252 12.98 12.25 -24.00
C GLU A 252 11.96 13.37 -23.81
N ASP A 253 11.23 13.78 -24.87
CA ASP A 253 10.27 14.89 -24.82
C ASP A 253 9.05 14.58 -23.92
N LEU A 254 8.48 13.38 -24.03
CA LEU A 254 7.36 12.94 -23.18
C LEU A 254 7.80 12.74 -21.72
N ALA A 255 8.97 12.11 -21.54
CA ALA A 255 9.55 11.99 -20.20
C ALA A 255 9.74 13.35 -19.54
N LYS A 256 10.30 14.31 -20.29
CA LYS A 256 10.53 15.68 -19.81
C LYS A 256 9.21 16.39 -19.45
N LYS A 257 8.18 16.30 -20.30
CA LYS A 257 6.86 16.88 -20.00
C LYS A 257 6.26 16.34 -18.71
N LEU A 258 6.36 15.02 -18.48
CA LEU A 258 5.88 14.40 -17.24
C LEU A 258 6.72 14.88 -16.06
N LEU A 259 8.05 14.90 -16.17
CA LEU A 259 8.95 15.33 -15.11
C LEU A 259 8.75 16.81 -14.74
N ASP A 260 8.60 17.70 -15.72
CA ASP A 260 8.33 19.13 -15.49
C ASP A 260 7.00 19.34 -14.74
N LYS A 261 5.97 18.53 -15.06
CA LYS A 261 4.70 18.53 -14.34
C LYS A 261 4.84 18.03 -12.90
N LEU A 262 5.65 17.00 -12.68
CA LEU A 262 5.92 16.47 -11.35
C LEU A 262 6.70 17.46 -10.48
N ASP A 263 7.59 18.23 -11.06
CA ASP A 263 8.38 19.23 -10.32
C ASP A 263 7.55 20.47 -9.92
N THR A 264 6.47 20.76 -10.66
CA THR A 264 5.58 21.91 -10.41
C THR A 264 4.32 21.57 -9.61
N GLY A 265 3.90 20.29 -9.58
CA GLY A 265 2.65 19.86 -8.95
C GLY A 265 2.87 18.97 -7.72
N VAL A 266 2.61 19.51 -6.52
CA VAL A 266 2.77 18.77 -5.24
C VAL A 266 1.92 17.50 -5.23
N THR A 267 0.68 17.58 -5.69
CA THR A 267 -0.28 16.44 -5.72
C THR A 267 0.21 15.29 -6.61
N LEU A 268 0.78 15.60 -7.77
CA LEU A 268 1.32 14.58 -8.68
C LEU A 268 2.58 13.92 -8.10
N GLN A 269 3.42 14.67 -7.38
CA GLN A 269 4.59 14.12 -6.70
C GLN A 269 4.22 13.02 -5.70
N ASP A 270 3.14 13.22 -4.95
CA ASP A 270 2.71 12.23 -3.96
C ASP A 270 2.07 11.00 -4.61
N LEU A 271 1.37 11.18 -5.74
CA LEU A 271 0.90 10.04 -6.54
C LEU A 271 2.07 9.17 -7.02
N THR A 272 3.20 9.77 -7.37
CA THR A 272 4.37 9.01 -7.86
C THR A 272 5.15 8.28 -6.78
N ARG A 273 4.86 8.50 -5.49
CA ARG A 273 5.36 7.63 -4.42
C ARG A 273 4.84 6.19 -4.57
N ASN A 274 3.66 6.04 -5.13
CA ASN A 274 3.13 4.72 -5.44
C ASN A 274 3.62 4.27 -6.84
N PRO A 275 4.44 3.21 -6.93
CA PRO A 275 4.97 2.70 -8.18
C PRO A 275 3.91 2.37 -9.23
N LEU A 276 2.74 1.85 -8.81
CA LEU A 276 1.64 1.56 -9.71
C LEU A 276 1.07 2.85 -10.32
N ASN A 277 0.86 3.88 -9.50
CA ASN A 277 0.39 5.16 -10.01
C ASN A 277 1.40 5.77 -10.99
N THR A 278 2.70 5.67 -10.70
CA THR A 278 3.76 6.13 -11.63
C THR A 278 3.67 5.38 -12.95
N ALA A 279 3.50 4.06 -12.92
CA ALA A 279 3.33 3.26 -14.11
C ALA A 279 2.05 3.59 -14.89
N LEU A 280 0.98 4.03 -14.21
CA LEU A 280 -0.27 4.46 -14.83
C LEU A 280 -0.18 5.88 -15.41
N LEU A 281 0.60 6.77 -14.80
CA LEU A 281 0.79 8.13 -15.31
C LEU A 281 1.53 8.16 -16.64
N CYS A 282 2.42 7.21 -16.90
CA CYS A 282 3.19 7.20 -18.15
C CYS A 282 2.29 7.06 -19.41
N PRO A 283 1.45 6.01 -19.55
CA PRO A 283 0.54 5.92 -20.70
C PRO A 283 -0.51 7.03 -20.73
N LEU A 284 -0.94 7.56 -19.57
CA LEU A 284 -1.82 8.73 -19.54
C LEU A 284 -1.11 9.98 -20.10
N CYS A 285 0.17 10.15 -19.81
CA CYS A 285 0.98 11.23 -20.41
C CYS A 285 1.06 11.10 -21.94
N GLU A 286 1.18 9.87 -22.46
CA GLU A 286 1.14 9.61 -23.89
C GLU A 286 -0.23 9.96 -24.50
N ASP A 287 -1.30 9.47 -23.88
CA ASP A 287 -2.66 9.58 -24.42
C ASP A 287 -3.25 11.01 -24.28
N PHE A 288 -2.92 11.74 -23.21
CA PHE A 288 -3.57 13.01 -22.84
C PHE A 288 -2.68 14.26 -22.93
N GLY A 289 -1.50 14.13 -23.54
CA GLY A 289 -0.62 15.28 -23.80
C GLY A 289 -0.17 16.05 -22.54
N GLY A 290 -0.14 15.35 -21.37
CA GLY A 290 0.36 15.92 -20.11
C GLY A 290 -0.70 16.49 -19.17
N LYS A 291 -1.99 16.23 -19.39
CA LYS A 291 -3.05 16.49 -18.39
C LYS A 291 -3.06 15.37 -17.36
N PHE A 292 -2.95 15.73 -16.09
CA PHE A 292 -2.88 14.78 -14.99
C PHE A 292 -4.01 14.98 -13.99
N PRO A 293 -4.60 13.88 -13.48
CA PRO A 293 -5.62 13.93 -12.45
C PRO A 293 -5.08 14.49 -11.11
N GLU A 294 -5.93 15.16 -10.35
CA GLU A 294 -5.60 15.75 -9.05
C GLU A 294 -5.82 14.81 -7.86
N SER A 295 -6.58 13.71 -8.05
CA SER A 295 -6.83 12.69 -7.03
C SER A 295 -6.67 11.27 -7.59
N ARG A 296 -6.58 10.27 -6.70
CA ARG A 296 -6.57 8.86 -7.10
C ARG A 296 -7.84 8.47 -7.84
N THR A 297 -8.99 8.92 -7.36
CA THR A 297 -10.28 8.64 -8.00
C THR A 297 -10.32 9.15 -9.44
N LEU A 298 -9.90 10.39 -9.66
CA LEU A 298 -9.80 10.97 -11.02
C LEU A 298 -8.81 10.19 -11.89
N LEU A 299 -7.67 9.79 -11.35
CA LEU A 299 -6.71 8.95 -12.07
C LEU A 299 -7.34 7.63 -12.52
N TYR A 300 -8.08 6.95 -11.64
CA TYR A 300 -8.74 5.68 -11.98
C TYR A 300 -9.87 5.88 -12.99
N LEU A 301 -10.60 6.99 -12.92
CA LEU A 301 -11.60 7.37 -13.94
C LEU A 301 -10.96 7.50 -15.32
N GLU A 302 -9.83 8.20 -15.43
CA GLU A 302 -9.11 8.35 -16.72
C GLU A 302 -8.59 7.00 -17.23
N ILE A 303 -8.08 6.14 -16.34
CA ILE A 303 -7.66 4.80 -16.72
C ILE A 303 -8.84 4.00 -17.27
N VAL A 304 -9.98 4.04 -16.58
CA VAL A 304 -11.19 3.33 -17.04
C VAL A 304 -11.62 3.85 -18.42
N GLN A 305 -11.63 5.14 -18.62
CA GLN A 305 -11.91 5.74 -19.93
C GLN A 305 -10.93 5.24 -21.01
N CYS A 306 -9.63 5.23 -20.70
CA CYS A 306 -8.58 4.76 -21.61
C CYS A 306 -8.78 3.28 -21.99
N VAL A 307 -9.04 2.42 -20.99
CA VAL A 307 -9.28 0.99 -21.21
C VAL A 307 -10.53 0.75 -22.05
N LEU A 308 -11.63 1.46 -21.78
CA LEU A 308 -12.87 1.35 -22.56
C LEU A 308 -12.67 1.82 -24.02
N ARG A 309 -11.90 2.88 -24.27
CA ARG A 309 -11.54 3.28 -25.64
C ARG A 309 -10.79 2.17 -26.37
N ARG A 310 -9.79 1.57 -25.73
CA ARG A 310 -9.01 0.46 -26.31
C ARG A 310 -9.86 -0.81 -26.51
N TYR A 311 -10.74 -1.11 -25.57
CA TYR A 311 -11.73 -2.18 -25.71
C TYR A 311 -12.58 -1.96 -26.98
N ARG A 312 -13.14 -0.76 -27.18
CA ARG A 312 -13.93 -0.42 -28.36
C ARG A 312 -13.14 -0.58 -29.66
N LEU A 313 -11.88 -0.12 -29.68
CA LEU A 313 -10.99 -0.29 -30.84
C LEU A 313 -10.74 -1.78 -31.15
N LYS A 314 -10.47 -2.61 -30.13
CA LYS A 314 -10.28 -4.06 -30.28
C LYS A 314 -11.52 -4.74 -30.83
N MET A 315 -12.70 -4.34 -30.37
CA MET A 315 -14.00 -4.87 -30.80
C MET A 315 -14.49 -4.24 -32.11
N LYS A 316 -13.69 -3.33 -32.72
CA LYS A 316 -14.04 -2.60 -33.96
C LYS A 316 -15.37 -1.85 -33.87
N LEU A 317 -15.70 -1.32 -32.67
CA LEU A 317 -16.89 -0.52 -32.46
C LEU A 317 -16.67 0.91 -32.99
N PRO A 318 -17.73 1.57 -33.52
CA PRO A 318 -17.60 2.93 -34.09
C PRO A 318 -17.14 3.92 -33.00
N GLU A 319 -16.39 4.96 -33.43
CA GLU A 319 -16.03 6.05 -32.53
C GLU A 319 -17.27 6.77 -32.00
N THR A 320 -17.17 7.21 -30.74
CA THR A 320 -18.23 7.96 -30.07
C THR A 320 -17.65 9.19 -29.36
N LYS A 321 -18.43 10.26 -29.34
CA LYS A 321 -18.15 11.46 -28.52
C LYS A 321 -18.78 11.40 -27.14
N GLN A 322 -19.60 10.38 -26.90
CA GLN A 322 -20.26 10.19 -25.60
C GLN A 322 -19.24 9.77 -24.54
N ASP A 323 -19.43 10.22 -23.31
CA ASP A 323 -18.67 9.74 -22.17
C ASP A 323 -18.85 8.22 -22.02
N LEU A 324 -17.73 7.49 -21.99
CA LEU A 324 -17.74 6.03 -21.95
C LEU A 324 -18.20 5.47 -20.59
N LEU A 325 -18.03 6.22 -19.51
CA LEU A 325 -18.57 5.83 -18.20
C LEU A 325 -20.10 5.84 -18.20
N VAL A 326 -20.69 6.82 -18.88
CA VAL A 326 -22.14 6.90 -19.08
C VAL A 326 -22.61 5.83 -20.05
N LEU A 327 -21.89 5.63 -21.16
CA LEU A 327 -22.25 4.63 -22.18
C LEU A 327 -22.24 3.20 -21.63
N TYR A 328 -21.27 2.86 -20.79
CA TYR A 328 -21.09 1.53 -20.19
C TYR A 328 -21.56 1.45 -18.73
N ARG A 329 -22.39 2.40 -18.26
CA ARG A 329 -22.82 2.48 -16.86
C ARG A 329 -23.45 1.18 -16.35
N VAL A 330 -24.26 0.53 -17.18
CA VAL A 330 -24.96 -0.70 -16.81
C VAL A 330 -23.98 -1.85 -16.62
N GLU A 331 -23.07 -2.02 -17.57
CA GLU A 331 -22.05 -3.07 -17.58
C GLU A 331 -21.05 -2.85 -16.43
N LEU A 332 -20.61 -1.62 -16.21
CA LEU A 332 -19.72 -1.25 -15.11
C LEU A 332 -20.39 -1.47 -13.74
N LYS A 333 -21.68 -1.14 -13.60
CA LYS A 333 -22.45 -1.43 -12.39
C LYS A 333 -22.56 -2.93 -12.13
N GLN A 334 -22.81 -3.72 -13.18
CA GLN A 334 -22.86 -5.18 -13.08
C GLN A 334 -21.51 -5.78 -12.69
N LEU A 335 -20.42 -5.35 -13.34
CA LEU A 335 -19.06 -5.76 -12.99
C LEU A 335 -18.75 -5.41 -11.53
N GLY A 336 -19.07 -4.19 -11.11
CA GLY A 336 -18.86 -3.72 -9.74
C GLY A 336 -19.64 -4.53 -8.70
N ARG A 337 -20.85 -5.04 -9.03
CA ARG A 337 -21.62 -5.93 -8.16
C ARG A 337 -20.89 -7.24 -7.92
N ILE A 338 -20.41 -7.90 -8.98
CA ILE A 338 -19.64 -9.15 -8.90
C ILE A 338 -18.40 -8.93 -8.02
N VAL A 339 -17.73 -7.83 -8.27
CA VAL A 339 -16.51 -7.46 -7.56
C VAL A 339 -16.75 -7.21 -6.09
N MET A 340 -17.81 -6.49 -5.73
CA MET A 340 -18.16 -6.24 -4.33
C MET A 340 -18.52 -7.53 -3.58
N GLU A 341 -19.17 -8.46 -4.25
CA GLU A 341 -19.42 -9.79 -3.70
C GLU A 341 -18.11 -10.56 -3.48
N GLY A 342 -17.18 -10.50 -4.44
CA GLY A 342 -15.84 -11.06 -4.30
C GLY A 342 -15.07 -10.46 -3.12
N LEU A 343 -15.08 -9.14 -2.94
CA LEU A 343 -14.45 -8.48 -1.79
C LEU A 343 -15.04 -8.93 -0.46
N ARG A 344 -16.37 -9.12 -0.38
CA ARG A 344 -17.03 -9.62 0.82
C ARG A 344 -16.63 -11.07 1.16
N ASN A 345 -16.23 -11.85 0.15
CA ASN A 345 -15.82 -13.24 0.27
C ASN A 345 -14.28 -13.42 0.21
N ASP A 346 -13.50 -12.34 0.35
CA ASP A 346 -12.04 -12.31 0.23
C ASP A 346 -11.52 -12.98 -1.06
N SER A 347 -12.30 -12.87 -2.16
CA SER A 347 -11.95 -13.44 -3.44
C SER A 347 -11.48 -12.36 -4.42
N MET A 348 -10.31 -12.57 -5.01
CA MET A 348 -9.79 -11.76 -6.11
C MET A 348 -10.07 -12.37 -7.49
N TYR A 349 -10.49 -13.62 -7.51
CA TYR A 349 -10.77 -14.35 -8.72
C TYR A 349 -12.22 -14.80 -8.74
N PHE A 350 -12.76 -14.82 -9.94
CA PHE A 350 -14.14 -15.18 -10.23
C PHE A 350 -14.15 -16.33 -11.21
N ASP A 351 -14.91 -17.36 -10.93
CA ASP A 351 -15.17 -18.45 -11.87
C ASP A 351 -16.15 -17.94 -12.95
N GLU A 352 -16.16 -18.60 -14.09
CA GLU A 352 -17.03 -18.24 -15.22
C GLU A 352 -18.51 -18.14 -14.82
N SER A 353 -18.95 -18.96 -13.87
CA SER A 353 -20.32 -18.93 -13.32
C SER A 353 -20.71 -17.61 -12.66
N ALA A 354 -19.75 -16.83 -12.16
CA ALA A 354 -20.04 -15.51 -11.58
C ALA A 354 -20.54 -14.50 -12.62
N PHE A 355 -20.31 -14.79 -13.91
CA PHE A 355 -20.69 -13.95 -15.03
C PHE A 355 -21.91 -14.50 -15.81
N GLU A 356 -22.49 -15.62 -15.37
CA GLU A 356 -23.68 -16.17 -16.00
C GLU A 356 -24.85 -15.16 -15.97
N GLY A 357 -25.48 -14.98 -17.12
CA GLY A 357 -26.62 -14.06 -17.30
C GLY A 357 -26.23 -12.60 -17.58
N PHE A 358 -24.95 -12.31 -17.70
CA PHE A 358 -24.47 -10.98 -18.12
C PHE A 358 -24.20 -10.91 -19.63
N SER A 359 -24.07 -9.69 -20.15
CA SER A 359 -23.72 -9.47 -21.55
C SER A 359 -22.32 -10.02 -21.87
N SER A 360 -22.06 -10.30 -23.17
CA SER A 360 -20.73 -10.71 -23.63
C SER A 360 -19.64 -9.70 -23.25
N ASP A 361 -20.01 -8.42 -23.16
CA ASP A 361 -19.09 -7.33 -22.80
C ASP A 361 -18.67 -7.42 -21.35
N VAL A 362 -19.59 -7.73 -20.43
CA VAL A 362 -19.30 -7.98 -19.00
C VAL A 362 -18.48 -9.25 -18.84
N ASN A 363 -18.82 -10.32 -19.58
CA ASN A 363 -18.06 -11.57 -19.56
C ASN A 363 -16.63 -11.42 -20.06
N SER A 364 -16.38 -10.52 -21.02
CA SER A 364 -15.03 -10.13 -21.45
C SER A 364 -14.32 -9.20 -20.45
N GLY A 365 -15.05 -8.75 -19.40
CA GLY A 365 -14.56 -7.83 -18.39
C GLY A 365 -14.25 -6.45 -18.91
N LEU A 366 -14.81 -6.06 -20.08
CA LEU A 366 -14.56 -4.74 -20.71
C LEU A 366 -13.06 -4.40 -20.84
N GLY A 367 -12.20 -5.42 -20.83
CA GLY A 367 -10.74 -5.25 -20.82
C GLY A 367 -10.10 -5.09 -19.44
N PHE A 368 -10.87 -5.13 -18.34
CA PHE A 368 -10.35 -4.99 -16.97
C PHE A 368 -9.99 -6.30 -16.30
N LEU A 369 -10.48 -7.41 -16.83
CA LEU A 369 -10.21 -8.74 -16.29
C LEU A 369 -9.15 -9.45 -17.13
N SER A 370 -8.24 -10.12 -16.46
CA SER A 370 -7.36 -11.11 -17.06
C SER A 370 -8.02 -12.48 -16.95
N VAL A 371 -8.01 -13.23 -18.05
CA VAL A 371 -8.36 -14.65 -18.03
C VAL A 371 -7.07 -15.41 -17.75
N GLU A 372 -6.97 -15.99 -16.56
CA GLU A 372 -5.87 -16.88 -16.23
C GLU A 372 -6.35 -18.33 -16.36
N ALA A 373 -5.62 -19.15 -17.14
CA ALA A 373 -5.75 -20.59 -16.99
C ALA A 373 -5.42 -20.90 -15.53
N GLY A 374 -6.32 -21.59 -14.83
CA GLY A 374 -6.12 -21.93 -13.45
C GLY A 374 -4.74 -22.58 -13.29
N ARG A 375 -3.84 -21.94 -12.54
CA ARG A 375 -2.48 -22.44 -12.30
C ARG A 375 -2.51 -23.67 -11.40
N SER A 376 -3.58 -23.84 -10.66
CA SER A 376 -3.81 -24.98 -9.80
C SER A 376 -4.15 -26.22 -10.62
N LYS A 377 -3.41 -27.30 -10.44
CA LYS A 377 -3.75 -28.63 -10.98
C LYS A 377 -5.15 -29.10 -10.53
N ARG A 378 -5.60 -28.61 -9.37
CA ARG A 378 -6.88 -28.96 -8.75
C ARG A 378 -8.05 -28.16 -9.29
N ARG A 379 -7.78 -27.00 -9.89
CA ARG A 379 -8.77 -26.09 -10.46
C ARG A 379 -8.35 -25.64 -11.86
N PRO A 380 -8.46 -26.51 -12.87
CA PRO A 380 -8.08 -26.19 -14.25
C PRO A 380 -9.06 -25.22 -14.94
N ILE A 381 -10.05 -24.70 -14.22
CA ILE A 381 -11.09 -23.80 -14.75
C ILE A 381 -10.50 -22.43 -15.03
N GLN A 382 -10.90 -21.80 -16.12
CA GLN A 382 -10.56 -20.40 -16.40
C GLN A 382 -11.06 -19.52 -15.27
N ARG A 383 -10.19 -18.66 -14.80
CA ARG A 383 -10.50 -17.68 -13.76
C ARG A 383 -10.35 -16.28 -14.30
N TYR A 384 -11.27 -15.44 -13.91
CA TYR A 384 -11.27 -14.02 -14.22
C TYR A 384 -10.78 -13.28 -12.97
N GLY A 385 -9.76 -12.44 -13.11
CA GLY A 385 -9.21 -11.71 -11.98
C GLY A 385 -8.73 -10.33 -12.34
N PHE A 386 -8.76 -9.44 -11.37
CA PHE A 386 -8.08 -8.17 -11.47
C PHE A 386 -6.61 -8.34 -11.09
N LEU A 387 -5.70 -7.71 -11.81
CA LEU A 387 -4.27 -7.76 -11.48
C LEU A 387 -3.96 -7.16 -10.13
N HIS A 388 -4.75 -6.18 -9.72
CA HIS A 388 -4.51 -5.47 -8.49
C HIS A 388 -5.83 -5.20 -7.76
N LYS A 389 -5.82 -5.45 -6.44
CA LYS A 389 -6.99 -5.26 -5.57
C LYS A 389 -7.56 -3.85 -5.64
N SER A 390 -6.75 -2.83 -5.92
CA SER A 390 -7.24 -1.46 -6.02
C SER A 390 -8.21 -1.21 -7.18
N PHE A 391 -8.10 -1.97 -8.29
CA PHE A 391 -9.12 -1.93 -9.35
C PHE A 391 -10.42 -2.58 -8.88
N GLN A 392 -10.30 -3.68 -8.15
CA GLN A 392 -11.45 -4.32 -7.54
C GLN A 392 -12.16 -3.36 -6.57
N GLU A 393 -11.38 -2.67 -5.70
CA GLU A 393 -11.89 -1.67 -4.78
C GLU A 393 -12.55 -0.49 -5.52
N PHE A 394 -11.96 -0.03 -6.63
CA PHE A 394 -12.53 1.03 -7.46
C PHE A 394 -13.85 0.64 -8.13
N PHE A 395 -13.95 -0.56 -8.72
CA PHE A 395 -15.21 -1.02 -9.33
C PHE A 395 -16.30 -1.29 -8.30
N ALA A 396 -15.95 -1.79 -7.11
CA ALA A 396 -16.88 -1.90 -6.00
C ALA A 396 -17.40 -0.51 -5.56
N ALA A 397 -16.52 0.49 -5.54
CA ALA A 397 -16.90 1.87 -5.25
C ALA A 397 -17.84 2.45 -6.31
N LEU A 398 -17.58 2.19 -7.58
CA LEU A 398 -18.43 2.60 -8.69
C LEU A 398 -19.83 1.98 -8.57
N PHE A 399 -19.90 0.70 -8.17
CA PHE A 399 -21.19 0.04 -7.88
C PHE A 399 -21.95 0.77 -6.76
N HIS A 400 -21.29 1.09 -5.64
CA HIS A 400 -21.94 1.82 -4.54
C HIS A 400 -22.34 3.24 -4.94
N CYS A 401 -21.50 3.91 -5.72
CA CYS A 401 -21.87 5.22 -6.26
C CYS A 401 -23.16 5.13 -7.08
N CYS A 402 -23.27 4.17 -7.99
CA CYS A 402 -24.49 3.93 -8.75
C CYS A 402 -25.70 3.61 -7.82
N GLN A 403 -25.53 2.74 -6.83
CA GLN A 403 -26.62 2.38 -5.91
C GLN A 403 -27.12 3.57 -5.10
N LEU A 404 -26.23 4.45 -4.62
CA LEU A 404 -26.58 5.67 -3.89
C LEU A 404 -27.30 6.67 -4.79
N LEU A 405 -26.84 6.86 -6.03
CA LEU A 405 -27.46 7.76 -6.99
C LEU A 405 -28.83 7.25 -7.48
N ASP A 406 -28.96 5.95 -7.66
CA ASP A 406 -30.22 5.30 -8.06
C ASP A 406 -31.21 5.14 -6.87
N GLY A 407 -30.79 5.48 -5.63
CA GLY A 407 -31.62 5.36 -4.40
C GLY A 407 -31.82 3.91 -3.95
N GLU A 408 -31.01 2.96 -4.42
CA GLU A 408 -31.10 1.55 -4.02
C GLU A 408 -30.59 1.31 -2.59
N ILE A 409 -29.63 2.12 -2.15
CA ILE A 409 -29.13 2.13 -0.78
C ILE A 409 -29.08 3.57 -0.25
N SER A 410 -29.13 3.72 1.06
CA SER A 410 -28.93 5.02 1.72
C SER A 410 -27.48 5.17 2.19
N VAL A 411 -27.04 6.42 2.37
CA VAL A 411 -25.75 6.75 2.98
C VAL A 411 -25.65 6.14 4.38
N ASP A 412 -26.73 6.19 5.17
CA ASP A 412 -26.76 5.64 6.52
C ASP A 412 -26.55 4.12 6.53
N SER A 413 -27.10 3.40 5.54
CA SER A 413 -26.88 1.95 5.43
C SER A 413 -25.43 1.60 5.08
N LEU A 414 -24.76 2.44 4.30
CA LEU A 414 -23.34 2.27 3.97
C LEU A 414 -22.46 2.51 5.20
N ILE A 415 -22.72 3.58 5.95
CA ILE A 415 -21.95 3.95 7.14
C ILE A 415 -22.18 2.97 8.30
N ALA A 416 -23.37 2.40 8.42
CA ALA A 416 -23.69 1.42 9.46
C ALA A 416 -22.84 0.13 9.36
N ASP A 417 -22.35 -0.21 8.18
CA ASP A 417 -21.44 -1.36 7.98
C ASP A 417 -19.99 -0.96 8.34
N ARG A 418 -19.57 -1.30 9.56
CA ARG A 418 -18.23 -0.99 10.10
C ARG A 418 -17.05 -1.48 9.26
N ARG A 419 -17.26 -2.41 8.33
CA ARG A 419 -16.22 -2.89 7.43
C ARG A 419 -15.72 -1.80 6.48
N TYR A 420 -16.55 -0.80 6.16
CA TYR A 420 -16.13 0.34 5.33
C TYR A 420 -15.10 1.25 6.01
N PHE A 421 -14.99 1.18 7.32
CA PHE A 421 -13.95 1.90 8.07
C PHE A 421 -12.69 1.07 8.34
N LYS A 422 -12.65 -0.19 7.89
CA LYS A 422 -11.54 -1.12 8.11
C LYS A 422 -11.16 -1.86 6.81
N GLU A 423 -11.93 -2.89 6.47
CA GLU A 423 -11.62 -3.81 5.35
C GLU A 423 -11.86 -3.15 3.99
N PHE A 424 -12.90 -2.31 3.89
CA PHE A 424 -13.35 -1.67 2.65
C PHE A 424 -13.08 -0.16 2.64
N GLN A 425 -12.11 0.31 3.40
CA GLN A 425 -11.76 1.73 3.47
C GLN A 425 -11.48 2.31 2.07
N GLN A 426 -10.75 1.60 1.24
CA GLN A 426 -10.44 2.06 -0.12
C GLN A 426 -11.70 2.16 -1.00
N VAL A 427 -12.66 1.25 -0.82
CA VAL A 427 -13.96 1.32 -1.50
C VAL A 427 -14.69 2.59 -1.09
N LEU A 428 -14.73 2.91 0.21
CA LEU A 428 -15.38 4.12 0.70
C LEU A 428 -14.72 5.40 0.19
N MET A 429 -13.39 5.43 0.15
CA MET A 429 -12.61 6.55 -0.41
C MET A 429 -12.92 6.80 -1.89
N PHE A 430 -12.86 5.76 -2.72
CA PHE A 430 -13.22 5.87 -4.13
C PHE A 430 -14.69 6.24 -4.32
N THR A 431 -15.61 5.71 -3.47
CA THR A 431 -17.03 6.07 -3.52
C THR A 431 -17.23 7.57 -3.29
N SER A 432 -16.53 8.16 -2.32
CA SER A 432 -16.62 9.59 -2.03
C SER A 432 -16.11 10.45 -3.19
N GLY A 433 -14.97 10.07 -3.79
CA GLY A 433 -14.41 10.76 -4.94
C GLY A 433 -15.30 10.67 -6.19
N LEU A 434 -15.92 9.50 -6.44
CA LEU A 434 -16.90 9.33 -7.53
C LEU A 434 -18.16 10.15 -7.29
N LEU A 435 -18.71 10.12 -6.07
CA LEU A 435 -19.87 10.93 -5.71
C LEU A 435 -19.59 12.44 -5.82
N ALA A 436 -18.36 12.87 -5.53
CA ALA A 436 -17.98 14.27 -5.66
C ALA A 436 -18.14 14.77 -7.10
N GLN A 437 -17.90 13.92 -8.10
CA GLN A 437 -18.09 14.25 -9.52
C GLN A 437 -19.58 14.30 -9.91
N GLU A 438 -20.42 13.49 -9.26
CA GLU A 438 -21.81 13.24 -9.67
C GLU A 438 -22.85 14.00 -8.83
N CYS A 439 -22.73 13.98 -7.49
CA CYS A 439 -23.75 14.52 -6.58
C CYS A 439 -23.19 15.08 -5.28
N LYS A 440 -22.96 16.37 -5.23
CA LYS A 440 -22.46 17.10 -4.06
C LYS A 440 -23.30 16.90 -2.80
N ALA A 441 -24.63 16.75 -2.93
CA ALA A 441 -25.53 16.55 -1.79
C ALA A 441 -25.30 15.21 -1.10
N THR A 442 -25.09 14.14 -1.88
CA THR A 442 -24.81 12.80 -1.36
C THR A 442 -23.46 12.75 -0.66
N VAL A 443 -22.44 13.46 -1.19
CA VAL A 443 -21.14 13.59 -0.51
C VAL A 443 -21.28 14.28 0.84
N LYS A 444 -22.04 15.40 0.91
CA LYS A 444 -22.28 16.09 2.18
C LYS A 444 -22.96 15.17 3.21
N ALA A 445 -23.95 14.40 2.77
CA ALA A 445 -24.60 13.42 3.65
C ALA A 445 -23.62 12.36 4.15
N LEU A 446 -22.73 11.83 3.25
CA LEU A 446 -21.70 10.87 3.61
C LEU A 446 -20.72 11.45 4.65
N ILE A 447 -20.23 12.66 4.44
CA ILE A 447 -19.29 13.33 5.34
C ILE A 447 -19.93 13.64 6.69
N ALA A 448 -21.22 14.06 6.72
CA ALA A 448 -21.95 14.27 7.96
C ALA A 448 -22.13 12.97 8.76
N GLY A 449 -22.44 11.88 8.07
CA GLY A 449 -22.56 10.57 8.70
C GLY A 449 -21.22 10.09 9.28
N ILE A 450 -20.11 10.26 8.55
CA ILE A 450 -18.78 9.93 9.06
C ILE A 450 -18.41 10.79 10.27
N ALA A 451 -18.73 12.09 10.27
CA ALA A 451 -18.52 12.96 11.42
C ALA A 451 -19.30 12.46 12.65
N THR A 452 -20.53 11.97 12.43
CA THR A 452 -21.35 11.38 13.49
C THR A 452 -20.68 10.13 14.08
N GLU A 453 -20.15 9.25 13.24
CA GLU A 453 -19.42 8.06 13.69
C GLU A 453 -18.15 8.40 14.46
N VAL A 454 -17.36 9.37 13.98
CA VAL A 454 -16.19 9.88 14.70
C VAL A 454 -16.58 10.45 16.07
N ASN A 455 -17.70 11.16 16.17
CA ASN A 455 -18.19 11.73 17.43
C ASN A 455 -18.68 10.68 18.44
N LEU A 456 -19.17 9.53 17.97
CA LEU A 456 -19.69 8.45 18.82
C LEU A 456 -18.59 7.55 19.40
N GLU A 457 -17.43 7.48 18.78
CA GLU A 457 -16.35 6.58 19.17
C GLU A 457 -15.58 7.06 20.39
N GLN A 458 -15.40 6.17 21.38
CA GLN A 458 -14.62 6.45 22.59
C GLN A 458 -13.15 5.99 22.45
N ARG A 459 -12.23 6.94 22.47
CA ARG A 459 -10.75 6.90 22.70
C ARG A 459 -9.82 6.03 21.83
N LEU A 460 -10.11 4.80 21.43
CA LEU A 460 -9.13 3.95 20.75
C LEU A 460 -9.38 3.79 19.22
N LEU A 461 -10.62 3.77 18.79
CA LEU A 461 -10.98 3.68 17.37
C LEU A 461 -11.18 5.07 16.73
N HIS A 462 -11.33 6.09 17.55
CA HIS A 462 -11.50 7.49 17.14
C HIS A 462 -10.42 7.95 16.16
N GLN A 463 -9.17 7.63 16.45
CA GLN A 463 -8.03 8.01 15.63
C GLN A 463 -8.09 7.36 14.23
N SER A 464 -8.43 6.08 14.13
CA SER A 464 -8.52 5.39 12.84
C SER A 464 -9.65 5.92 11.97
N LEU A 465 -10.82 6.26 12.55
CA LEU A 465 -11.93 6.86 11.82
C LEU A 465 -11.61 8.28 11.34
N LEU A 466 -10.86 9.03 12.12
CA LEU A 466 -10.41 10.36 11.70
C LEU A 466 -9.49 10.28 10.47
N TYR A 467 -8.55 9.33 10.41
CA TYR A 467 -7.72 9.11 9.22
C TYR A 467 -8.56 8.78 7.99
N VAL A 468 -9.56 7.89 8.14
CA VAL A 468 -10.49 7.56 7.07
C VAL A 468 -11.25 8.80 6.58
N ALA A 469 -11.70 9.65 7.51
CA ALA A 469 -12.38 10.88 7.16
C ALA A 469 -11.50 11.85 6.38
N LEU A 470 -10.23 12.01 6.80
CA LEU A 470 -9.25 12.86 6.10
C LEU A 470 -9.00 12.36 4.68
N ASP A 471 -8.80 11.06 4.50
CA ASP A 471 -8.60 10.43 3.19
C ASP A 471 -9.82 10.63 2.28
N ILE A 472 -11.04 10.41 2.80
CA ILE A 472 -12.30 10.60 2.08
C ILE A 472 -12.44 12.04 1.60
N ILE A 473 -12.18 13.01 2.47
CA ILE A 473 -12.27 14.45 2.14
C ILE A 473 -11.24 14.80 1.05
N ASN A 474 -10.02 14.27 1.17
CA ASN A 474 -8.96 14.51 0.19
C ASN A 474 -9.29 13.94 -1.20
N GLU A 475 -10.10 12.88 -1.29
CA GLU A 475 -10.57 12.33 -2.57
C GLU A 475 -11.73 13.12 -3.18
N CYS A 476 -12.39 14.03 -2.44
CA CYS A 476 -13.50 14.86 -2.94
C CYS A 476 -13.04 16.01 -3.86
N LYS A 477 -11.92 15.89 -4.54
CA LYS A 477 -11.40 16.91 -5.47
C LYS A 477 -12.20 16.94 -6.76
N ILE A 478 -12.56 18.15 -7.19
CA ILE A 478 -13.19 18.43 -8.48
C ILE A 478 -12.30 19.44 -9.19
N GLU A 479 -11.89 19.14 -10.42
CA GLU A 479 -10.97 19.99 -11.20
C GLU A 479 -11.45 21.45 -11.25
N GLY A 480 -10.55 22.38 -10.94
CA GLY A 480 -10.83 23.82 -10.99
C GLY A 480 -11.74 24.36 -9.88
N THR A 481 -12.00 23.58 -8.82
CA THR A 481 -12.82 24.00 -7.69
C THR A 481 -12.10 23.84 -6.34
N THR A 482 -12.72 24.33 -5.27
CA THR A 482 -12.28 24.15 -3.87
C THR A 482 -13.22 23.24 -3.10
N PHE A 483 -13.85 22.29 -3.78
CA PHE A 483 -14.90 21.46 -3.17
C PHE A 483 -14.36 20.57 -2.05
N ASP A 484 -13.15 20.07 -2.15
CA ASP A 484 -12.45 19.33 -1.08
C ASP A 484 -12.29 20.20 0.20
N LYS A 485 -11.91 21.47 0.04
CA LYS A 485 -11.84 22.42 1.17
C LYS A 485 -13.20 22.72 1.77
N GLU A 486 -14.23 22.89 0.93
CA GLU A 486 -15.60 23.04 1.41
C GLU A 486 -16.04 21.82 2.23
N MET A 487 -15.66 20.60 1.80
CA MET A 487 -15.96 19.36 2.51
C MET A 487 -15.19 19.24 3.81
N ALA A 488 -13.94 19.67 3.84
CA ALA A 488 -13.14 19.74 5.06
C ALA A 488 -13.77 20.69 6.10
N GLN A 489 -14.15 21.89 5.68
CA GLN A 489 -14.83 22.87 6.53
C GLN A 489 -16.20 22.35 6.99
N PHE A 490 -16.96 21.72 6.10
CA PHE A 490 -18.24 21.12 6.44
C PHE A 490 -18.06 20.01 7.50
N PHE A 491 -17.08 19.10 7.33
CA PHE A 491 -16.73 18.10 8.33
C PHE A 491 -16.34 18.75 9.66
N GLY A 492 -15.50 19.80 9.62
CA GLY A 492 -15.05 20.54 10.79
C GLY A 492 -16.22 21.09 11.62
N SER A 493 -17.25 21.64 10.97
CA SER A 493 -18.44 22.17 11.65
C SER A 493 -19.32 21.08 12.32
N HIS A 494 -19.21 19.82 11.86
CA HIS A 494 -19.94 18.67 12.41
C HIS A 494 -19.12 17.85 13.42
N LEU A 495 -17.81 18.02 13.44
CA LEU A 495 -16.89 17.30 14.33
C LEU A 495 -16.97 17.88 15.76
N LYS A 496 -17.29 17.02 16.76
CA LYS A 496 -17.50 17.40 18.16
C LYS A 496 -16.51 16.77 19.12
N VAL A 497 -15.30 16.47 18.63
CA VAL A 497 -14.24 15.90 19.46
C VAL A 497 -13.39 16.99 20.09
N ARG A 498 -12.82 16.71 21.27
CA ARG A 498 -11.93 17.66 21.98
C ARG A 498 -10.48 17.46 21.65
N THR A 499 -10.09 16.23 21.30
CA THR A 499 -8.70 15.87 21.04
C THR A 499 -8.60 15.12 19.70
N ALA A 500 -7.60 15.45 18.90
CA ALA A 500 -7.26 14.73 17.67
C ALA A 500 -5.77 14.44 17.64
N HIS A 501 -5.44 13.16 17.48
CA HIS A 501 -4.06 12.70 17.42
C HIS A 501 -3.80 12.12 16.02
N CYS A 502 -2.97 12.78 15.24
CA CYS A 502 -2.60 12.38 13.90
C CYS A 502 -1.09 12.21 13.80
N GLU A 503 -0.64 11.06 13.35
CA GLU A 503 0.79 10.74 13.18
C GLU A 503 1.06 10.25 11.76
N GLY A 504 2.10 10.77 11.13
CA GLY A 504 2.53 10.32 9.80
C GLY A 504 1.60 10.75 8.64
N LEU A 505 0.83 11.83 8.80
CA LEU A 505 0.02 12.37 7.71
C LEU A 505 0.88 12.89 6.55
N THR A 506 0.33 12.79 5.34
CA THR A 506 0.89 13.48 4.17
C THR A 506 0.61 14.98 4.25
N LYS A 507 1.33 15.78 3.47
CA LYS A 507 1.13 17.25 3.43
C LYS A 507 -0.30 17.63 3.03
N GLU A 508 -0.88 16.89 2.09
CA GLU A 508 -2.26 17.10 1.65
C GLU A 508 -3.25 16.89 2.79
N LEU A 509 -3.09 15.81 3.57
CA LEU A 509 -3.94 15.52 4.72
C LEU A 509 -3.74 16.53 5.86
N VAL A 510 -2.52 17.06 6.03
CA VAL A 510 -2.29 18.21 6.93
C VAL A 510 -3.08 19.43 6.45
N GLY A 511 -3.10 19.70 5.14
CA GLY A 511 -3.94 20.75 4.55
C GLY A 511 -5.42 20.55 4.85
N VAL A 512 -5.92 19.30 4.74
CA VAL A 512 -7.30 18.96 5.13
C VAL A 512 -7.56 19.24 6.62
N CYS A 513 -6.62 18.88 7.51
CA CYS A 513 -6.72 19.19 8.94
C CYS A 513 -6.79 20.70 9.20
N ILE A 514 -6.02 21.50 8.49
CA ILE A 514 -6.04 22.96 8.60
C ILE A 514 -7.41 23.51 8.18
N GLU A 515 -7.95 23.02 7.08
CA GLU A 515 -9.29 23.44 6.61
C GLU A 515 -10.41 23.03 7.60
N ILE A 516 -10.32 21.85 8.23
CA ILE A 516 -11.23 21.38 9.29
C ILE A 516 -11.22 22.36 10.47
N LEU A 517 -10.02 22.80 10.89
CA LEU A 517 -9.87 23.70 12.04
C LEU A 517 -10.45 25.09 11.81
N LYS A 518 -10.61 25.55 10.56
CA LYS A 518 -11.23 26.86 10.25
C LYS A 518 -12.68 26.97 10.72
N THR A 519 -13.38 25.86 10.80
CA THR A 519 -14.80 25.82 11.15
C THR A 519 -15.10 25.02 12.41
N ASN A 520 -14.13 24.27 12.91
CA ASN A 520 -14.31 23.49 14.12
C ASN A 520 -14.24 24.37 15.37
N SER A 521 -15.22 24.21 16.25
CA SER A 521 -15.38 24.99 17.49
C SER A 521 -15.29 24.13 18.76
N THR A 522 -14.82 22.90 18.68
CA THR A 522 -14.81 21.96 19.81
C THR A 522 -13.42 21.36 20.10
N LEU A 523 -12.53 21.34 19.10
CA LEU A 523 -11.20 20.77 19.23
C LEU A 523 -10.32 21.69 20.08
N THR A 524 -9.86 21.17 21.21
CA THR A 524 -8.99 21.88 22.16
C THR A 524 -7.55 21.38 22.11
N GLU A 525 -7.32 20.18 21.61
CA GLU A 525 -5.99 19.58 21.50
C GLU A 525 -5.81 18.91 20.14
N LEU A 526 -4.72 19.28 19.46
CA LEU A 526 -4.30 18.69 18.18
C LEU A 526 -2.86 18.23 18.24
N VAL A 527 -2.62 16.96 17.87
CA VAL A 527 -1.29 16.39 17.72
C VAL A 527 -1.07 16.03 16.25
N LEU A 528 -0.06 16.65 15.61
CA LEU A 528 0.39 16.40 14.24
C LEU A 528 1.87 15.98 14.28
N ARG A 529 2.13 14.75 14.68
CA ARG A 529 3.48 14.21 14.86
C ARG A 529 3.95 13.49 13.60
N LEU A 530 5.24 13.65 13.22
CA LEU A 530 5.83 12.97 12.05
C LEU A 530 5.03 13.19 10.73
N CYS A 531 4.38 14.34 10.58
CA CYS A 531 3.50 14.65 9.45
C CYS A 531 4.21 15.39 8.29
N ASN A 532 5.55 15.43 8.30
CA ASN A 532 6.33 16.14 7.29
C ASN A 532 5.89 17.60 7.05
N ILE A 533 5.38 18.27 8.11
CA ILE A 533 4.97 19.67 8.06
C ILE A 533 6.19 20.51 7.71
N ASP A 534 6.14 21.16 6.56
CA ASP A 534 7.17 22.07 6.12
C ASP A 534 6.81 23.55 6.42
N HIS A 535 7.61 24.46 5.89
CA HIS A 535 7.40 25.88 6.10
C HIS A 535 6.08 26.40 5.51
N ALA A 536 5.55 25.78 4.44
CA ALA A 536 4.31 26.21 3.83
C ALA A 536 3.10 25.82 4.70
N ASN A 537 3.01 24.54 5.13
CA ASN A 537 1.97 24.11 6.08
C ASN A 537 2.06 24.87 7.40
N ALA A 538 3.29 25.14 7.89
CA ALA A 538 3.49 25.93 9.12
C ALA A 538 2.98 27.38 8.97
N ALA A 539 3.12 27.99 7.79
CA ALA A 539 2.59 29.31 7.51
C ALA A 539 1.05 29.32 7.45
N GLU A 540 0.43 28.27 6.88
CA GLU A 540 -1.02 28.10 6.89
C GLU A 540 -1.55 27.89 8.31
N LEU A 541 -0.89 27.05 9.12
CA LEU A 541 -1.22 26.87 10.54
C LEU A 541 -1.09 28.17 11.33
N ALA A 542 -0.05 28.98 11.07
CA ALA A 542 0.13 30.28 11.68
C ALA A 542 -1.02 31.25 11.36
N GLY A 543 -1.47 31.24 10.10
CA GLY A 543 -2.64 32.01 9.67
C GLY A 543 -3.91 31.55 10.41
N LEU A 544 -4.11 30.24 10.53
CA LEU A 544 -5.23 29.66 11.25
C LEU A 544 -5.21 30.02 12.75
N LEU A 545 -4.04 29.95 13.41
CA LEU A 545 -3.91 30.25 14.84
C LEU A 545 -4.38 31.67 15.18
N LYS A 546 -4.31 32.64 14.27
CA LYS A 546 -4.80 33.99 14.48
C LYS A 546 -6.33 34.06 14.64
N GLU A 547 -7.04 33.19 13.95
CA GLU A 547 -8.50 33.19 13.87
C GLU A 547 -9.13 32.12 14.79
N ASN A 548 -8.41 31.04 15.08
CA ASN A 548 -8.91 29.95 15.89
C ASN A 548 -8.95 30.31 17.38
N SER A 549 -10.13 30.17 17.97
CA SER A 549 -10.42 30.53 19.37
C SER A 549 -10.72 29.32 20.27
N THR A 550 -10.39 28.10 19.85
CA THR A 550 -10.73 26.87 20.59
C THR A 550 -9.53 26.02 20.94
N LEU A 551 -8.48 26.04 20.09
CA LEU A 551 -7.30 25.21 20.25
C LEU A 551 -6.43 25.72 21.40
N ALA A 552 -6.31 24.91 22.46
CA ALA A 552 -5.51 25.21 23.65
C ALA A 552 -4.13 24.50 23.61
N SER A 553 -4.03 23.35 22.95
CA SER A 553 -2.80 22.56 22.85
C SER A 553 -2.52 22.14 21.40
N LEU A 554 -1.30 22.41 20.93
CA LEU A 554 -0.82 22.03 19.60
C LEU A 554 0.54 21.35 19.72
N CYS A 555 0.62 20.08 19.30
CA CYS A 555 1.88 19.36 19.19
C CYS A 555 2.25 19.16 17.71
N LEU A 556 3.44 19.66 17.35
CA LEU A 556 4.04 19.57 16.01
C LEU A 556 5.39 18.83 16.06
N GLU A 557 5.56 17.92 17.01
CA GLU A 557 6.79 17.16 17.23
C GLU A 557 7.25 16.42 15.96
N SER A 558 8.54 16.36 15.73
CA SER A 558 9.19 15.57 14.67
C SER A 558 8.68 15.94 13.27
N ASN A 559 8.69 17.21 12.93
CA ASN A 559 8.35 17.72 11.61
C ASN A 559 9.53 18.45 10.95
N ALA A 560 9.34 19.01 9.78
CA ALA A 560 10.36 19.69 9.00
C ALA A 560 10.07 21.21 8.88
N ILE A 561 9.57 21.82 9.95
CA ILE A 561 9.10 23.21 9.97
C ILE A 561 10.22 24.21 9.59
N GLY A 562 11.43 24.00 10.08
CA GLY A 562 12.59 24.83 9.78
C GLY A 562 12.43 26.29 10.17
N LYS A 563 13.40 27.11 9.75
CA LYS A 563 13.46 28.54 10.09
C LYS A 563 12.24 29.33 9.64
N VAL A 564 11.87 29.21 8.37
CA VAL A 564 10.80 30.03 7.78
C VAL A 564 9.43 29.69 8.39
N GLY A 565 9.17 28.40 8.61
CA GLY A 565 7.90 27.96 9.21
C GLY A 565 7.76 28.39 10.66
N ALA A 566 8.86 28.32 11.44
CA ALA A 566 8.82 28.73 12.85
C ALA A 566 8.71 30.26 13.01
N ASP A 567 9.28 31.04 12.10
CA ASP A 567 9.06 32.50 12.05
C ASP A 567 7.59 32.83 11.76
N ALA A 568 6.95 32.07 10.85
CA ALA A 568 5.53 32.22 10.59
C ALA A 568 4.68 31.87 11.83
N LEU A 569 4.98 30.75 12.50
CA LEU A 569 4.30 30.35 13.74
C LEU A 569 4.44 31.40 14.85
N ALA A 570 5.65 31.99 15.01
CA ALA A 570 5.88 33.05 15.97
C ALA A 570 4.97 34.28 15.73
N LYS A 571 4.77 34.65 14.46
CA LYS A 571 3.81 35.70 14.06
C LYS A 571 2.37 35.32 14.34
N GLY A 572 1.99 34.07 14.11
CA GLY A 572 0.66 33.57 14.46
C GLY A 572 0.39 33.59 15.95
N LEU A 573 1.38 33.15 16.75
CA LEU A 573 1.31 33.15 18.22
C LEU A 573 1.12 34.54 18.81
N LYS A 574 1.75 35.57 18.25
CA LYS A 574 1.63 36.97 18.69
C LYS A 574 0.14 37.40 18.71
N GLU A 575 -0.66 36.96 17.75
CA GLU A 575 -2.06 37.35 17.58
C GLU A 575 -3.03 36.35 18.22
N ASN A 576 -2.55 35.13 18.54
CA ASN A 576 -3.38 34.10 19.15
C ASN A 576 -3.58 34.34 20.66
N SER A 577 -4.82 34.16 21.12
CA SER A 577 -5.22 34.37 22.51
C SER A 577 -5.82 33.12 23.18
N THR A 578 -5.60 31.93 22.63
CA THR A 578 -6.22 30.68 23.13
C THR A 578 -5.22 29.55 23.36
N LEU A 579 -4.13 29.51 22.60
CA LEU A 579 -3.13 28.47 22.73
C LEU A 579 -2.33 28.64 24.02
N THR A 580 -2.36 27.60 24.86
CA THR A 580 -1.64 27.56 26.14
C THR A 580 -0.44 26.63 26.11
N SER A 581 -0.43 25.64 25.19
CA SER A 581 0.66 24.68 25.04
C SER A 581 1.06 24.50 23.57
N LEU A 582 2.36 24.59 23.29
CA LEU A 582 2.93 24.35 21.97
C LEU A 582 4.17 23.45 22.10
N ASP A 583 4.17 22.34 21.38
CA ASP A 583 5.33 21.45 21.27
C ASP A 583 5.91 21.51 19.85
N LEU A 584 7.16 21.92 19.76
CA LEU A 584 7.96 22.02 18.54
C LEU A 584 9.20 21.13 18.58
N THR A 585 9.22 20.10 19.43
CA THR A 585 10.34 19.15 19.54
C THR A 585 10.75 18.61 18.17
N HIS A 586 12.05 18.45 17.91
CA HIS A 586 12.62 17.88 16.67
C HIS A 586 12.17 18.58 15.36
N ASN A 587 12.26 19.92 15.27
CA ASN A 587 11.82 20.68 14.08
C ASN A 587 12.93 21.44 13.34
N LYS A 588 14.20 21.25 13.71
CA LYS A 588 15.37 21.89 13.06
C LYS A 588 15.29 23.44 13.05
N ILE A 589 14.89 24.02 14.16
CA ILE A 589 14.57 25.45 14.28
C ILE A 589 15.83 26.30 14.25
N GLY A 590 16.85 26.03 15.07
CA GLY A 590 18.12 26.80 15.14
C GLY A 590 18.02 28.15 15.86
N ASN A 591 19.19 28.82 16.00
CA ASN A 591 19.33 30.06 16.79
C ASN A 591 18.53 31.25 16.23
N ASP A 592 18.55 31.43 14.91
CA ASP A 592 17.92 32.61 14.28
C ASP A 592 16.40 32.65 14.53
N VAL A 593 15.78 31.49 14.71
CA VAL A 593 14.34 31.38 14.92
C VAL A 593 13.99 31.53 16.40
N ALA A 594 14.91 31.18 17.28
CA ALA A 594 14.73 31.42 18.72
C ALA A 594 14.49 32.91 19.00
N ASP A 595 15.15 33.81 18.27
CA ASP A 595 14.90 35.25 18.34
C ASP A 595 13.51 35.67 17.84
N ALA A 596 13.03 35.03 16.73
CA ALA A 596 11.69 35.30 16.22
C ALA A 596 10.61 34.78 17.19
N LEU A 597 10.80 33.58 17.76
CA LEU A 597 9.92 33.02 18.78
C LEU A 597 9.92 33.89 20.05
N ALA A 598 11.08 34.36 20.48
CA ALA A 598 11.21 35.27 21.62
C ALA A 598 10.40 36.55 21.44
N LYS A 599 10.42 37.14 20.23
CA LYS A 599 9.61 38.31 19.88
C LYS A 599 8.12 38.01 19.89
N GLY A 600 7.71 36.85 19.36
CA GLY A 600 6.30 36.40 19.40
C GLY A 600 5.84 36.18 20.84
N LEU A 601 6.65 35.49 21.64
CA LEU A 601 6.36 35.23 23.06
C LEU A 601 6.23 36.49 23.89
N LYS A 602 7.08 37.49 23.66
CA LYS A 602 7.00 38.78 24.35
C LYS A 602 5.61 39.42 24.28
N GLU A 603 4.96 39.28 23.14
CA GLU A 603 3.63 39.88 22.89
C GLU A 603 2.46 38.90 23.13
N ASN A 604 2.74 37.61 23.23
CA ASN A 604 1.72 36.62 23.56
C ASN A 604 1.51 36.55 25.08
N SER A 605 0.23 36.52 25.49
CA SER A 605 -0.17 36.49 26.90
C SER A 605 -0.92 35.25 27.31
N THR A 606 -0.89 34.18 26.51
CA THR A 606 -1.66 32.96 26.76
C THR A 606 -0.85 31.69 26.80
N LEU A 607 0.28 31.63 26.11
CA LEU A 607 1.13 30.45 26.03
C LEU A 607 1.91 30.26 27.34
N THR A 608 1.57 29.19 28.08
CA THR A 608 2.19 28.84 29.37
C THR A 608 3.18 27.69 29.28
N SER A 609 3.13 26.90 28.18
CA SER A 609 4.03 25.78 27.94
C SER A 609 4.56 25.81 26.51
N LEU A 610 5.90 25.81 26.36
CA LEU A 610 6.58 25.72 25.08
C LEU A 610 7.70 24.69 25.16
N ASN A 611 7.64 23.67 24.32
CA ASN A 611 8.68 22.64 24.20
C ASN A 611 9.49 22.87 22.91
N LEU A 612 10.79 23.05 23.04
CA LEU A 612 11.76 23.29 21.95
C LEU A 612 12.90 22.26 21.96
N CYS A 613 12.72 21.10 22.62
CA CYS A 613 13.72 20.05 22.66
C CYS A 613 14.23 19.69 21.26
N ASP A 614 15.53 19.35 21.16
CA ASP A 614 16.15 18.83 19.94
C ASP A 614 15.97 19.71 18.68
N ASN A 615 16.14 21.03 18.84
CA ASN A 615 16.00 21.99 17.74
C ASN A 615 17.31 22.69 17.34
N ALA A 616 18.45 22.20 17.77
CA ALA A 616 19.76 22.79 17.53
C ALA A 616 19.85 24.27 17.97
N ILE A 617 19.17 24.63 19.05
CA ILE A 617 19.24 25.96 19.67
C ILE A 617 20.50 25.99 20.55
N GLY A 618 21.45 26.88 20.20
CA GLY A 618 22.66 27.11 20.97
C GLY A 618 22.51 28.24 21.99
N SER A 619 23.64 28.69 22.57
CA SER A 619 23.69 29.76 23.61
C SER A 619 22.98 31.04 23.18
N ASP A 620 23.24 31.51 21.95
CA ASP A 620 22.69 32.78 21.45
C ASP A 620 21.15 32.72 21.31
N GLY A 621 20.63 31.58 20.84
CA GLY A 621 19.19 31.35 20.76
C GLY A 621 18.55 31.26 22.15
N ALA A 622 19.21 30.60 23.09
CA ALA A 622 18.73 30.51 24.48
C ALA A 622 18.71 31.89 25.15
N ASP A 623 19.74 32.74 24.91
CA ASP A 623 19.79 34.13 25.40
C ASP A 623 18.65 34.97 24.82
N ALA A 624 18.35 34.82 23.54
CA ALA A 624 17.23 35.51 22.90
C ALA A 624 15.88 35.09 23.53
N LEU A 625 15.65 33.79 23.73
CA LEU A 625 14.46 33.27 24.39
C LEU A 625 14.34 33.79 25.83
N ALA A 626 15.45 33.77 26.59
CA ALA A 626 15.47 34.28 27.96
C ALA A 626 15.10 35.77 28.05
N LYS A 627 15.57 36.59 27.09
CA LYS A 627 15.18 38.03 27.00
C LYS A 627 13.68 38.17 26.70
N GLY A 628 13.16 37.42 25.72
CA GLY A 628 11.73 37.45 25.39
C GLY A 628 10.83 37.02 26.55
N LEU A 629 11.21 35.96 27.26
CA LEU A 629 10.50 35.44 28.42
C LEU A 629 10.56 36.42 29.62
N LYS A 630 11.64 37.14 29.80
CA LYS A 630 11.75 38.15 30.87
C LYS A 630 10.74 39.29 30.70
N GLU A 631 10.37 39.58 29.45
CA GLU A 631 9.43 40.64 29.12
C GLU A 631 8.00 40.13 28.91
N ASN A 632 7.83 38.81 28.92
CA ASN A 632 6.51 38.16 28.86
C ASN A 632 5.84 38.21 30.23
N SER A 633 4.54 38.44 30.26
CA SER A 633 3.74 38.59 31.49
C SER A 633 2.92 37.37 31.86
N THR A 634 3.08 36.27 31.09
CA THR A 634 2.42 35.01 31.37
C THR A 634 3.30 34.19 32.31
#